data_b87c9ce0f05a4349eb473deb6a299e46
#
_entry.id   b87c9ce0f05a4349eb473deb6a299e46
#
_cell.length_a   1.000
_cell.length_b   1.000
_cell.length_c   1.000
_cell.angle_alpha   90.00
_cell.angle_beta   90.00
_cell.angle_gamma   90.00
#
_symmetry.space_group_name_H-M   'P 1'
#
loop_
_entity.id
_entity.type
_entity.pdbx_description
1 polymer ?
#
loop_
_entity_poly.entity_id
_entity_poly.type
_entity_poly.pdbx_seq_one_letter_code
_entity_poly.pdbx_strand_id
1 'polypeptide(L)'
;MRRRKRLIIAAAVLLPLVLFGGYTALWLYAAHRVREGLPQWAAAMRTQHLDLSWQGVRVAGYPLAFRLEFTKIAVCDRDPRFAADVLAPMLTAGARPWHPFVWHLDLPAGLTATPAGGVPGSAVVSAPAATGTVAIVDADARLWLAVHEPHVAAGAVPLAARLVYVWLILPARPPSGPDEPALGVALDVHDLILPQVPPPFHNPVEEASLGVTVMGPIPPGPPRQAAAAWRDAGGTLEVDHVALRWGDLSLTANGTLALDADLQPIGAFSGGVGGYGELMKALAASGWIGKRKADLATTALSFFAKTGPDGRKRIATSFSIQDGEMFLGPIKIGPMPHIDWD
;
A
#
# COMPACT_ATOMS: atom_id res chain seq x y z
N MET A 1 -20.84 -30.51 -57.94
CA MET A 1 -20.24 -30.76 -56.61
C MET A 1 -18.84 -30.21 -56.42
N ARG A 2 -17.90 -30.31 -57.37
CA ARG A 2 -16.50 -29.85 -57.24
C ARG A 2 -16.34 -28.33 -57.06
N ARG A 3 -17.16 -27.47 -57.70
CA ARG A 3 -17.10 -25.99 -57.55
C ARG A 3 -17.51 -25.53 -56.16
N ARG A 4 -18.59 -26.08 -55.57
CA ARG A 4 -19.02 -25.76 -54.21
C ARG A 4 -17.96 -26.12 -53.15
N LYS A 5 -17.30 -27.29 -53.30
CA LYS A 5 -16.20 -27.70 -52.38
C LYS A 5 -15.01 -26.74 -52.48
N ARG A 6 -14.62 -26.27 -53.67
CA ARG A 6 -13.54 -25.27 -53.85
C ARG A 6 -13.88 -23.91 -53.26
N LEU A 7 -15.14 -23.47 -53.38
CA LEU A 7 -15.61 -22.23 -52.76
C LEU A 7 -15.62 -22.30 -51.24
N ILE A 8 -16.02 -23.43 -50.66
CA ILE A 8 -16.00 -23.65 -49.21
C ILE A 8 -14.55 -23.67 -48.69
N ILE A 9 -13.63 -24.33 -49.38
CA ILE A 9 -12.23 -24.36 -49.03
C ILE A 9 -11.60 -22.97 -49.16
N ALA A 10 -11.91 -22.25 -50.25
CA ALA A 10 -11.42 -20.87 -50.42
C ALA A 10 -11.96 -19.94 -49.34
N ALA A 11 -13.23 -20.03 -48.95
CA ALA A 11 -13.82 -19.26 -47.86
C ALA A 11 -13.23 -19.64 -46.50
N ALA A 12 -12.98 -20.93 -46.25
CA ALA A 12 -12.36 -21.43 -45.02
C ALA A 12 -10.92 -20.94 -44.85
N VAL A 13 -10.21 -20.65 -45.92
CA VAL A 13 -8.84 -20.08 -45.86
C VAL A 13 -8.87 -18.55 -45.85
N LEU A 14 -9.73 -17.95 -46.67
CA LEU A 14 -9.80 -16.49 -46.82
C LEU A 14 -10.30 -15.80 -45.53
N LEU A 15 -11.33 -16.40 -44.90
CA LEU A 15 -11.94 -15.82 -43.68
C LEU A 15 -10.93 -15.68 -42.52
N PRO A 16 -10.17 -16.71 -42.14
CA PRO A 16 -9.11 -16.55 -41.11
C PRO A 16 -8.03 -15.54 -41.49
N LEU A 17 -7.69 -15.47 -42.78
CA LEU A 17 -6.65 -14.56 -43.28
C LEU A 17 -7.13 -13.10 -43.23
N VAL A 18 -8.37 -12.83 -43.54
CA VAL A 18 -8.99 -11.51 -43.42
C VAL A 18 -9.14 -11.12 -41.96
N LEU A 19 -9.59 -12.05 -41.09
CA LEU A 19 -9.68 -11.80 -39.64
C LEU A 19 -8.30 -11.52 -39.02
N PHE A 20 -7.30 -12.30 -39.40
CA PHE A 20 -5.92 -12.11 -38.91
C PHE A 20 -5.34 -10.78 -39.42
N GLY A 21 -5.54 -10.45 -40.70
CA GLY A 21 -5.12 -9.18 -41.29
C GLY A 21 -5.82 -7.99 -40.64
N GLY A 22 -7.11 -8.08 -40.42
CA GLY A 22 -7.91 -7.06 -39.71
C GLY A 22 -7.46 -6.87 -38.26
N TYR A 23 -7.24 -7.98 -37.56
CA TYR A 23 -6.70 -7.95 -36.20
C TYR A 23 -5.30 -7.31 -36.14
N THR A 24 -4.41 -7.67 -37.08
CA THR A 24 -3.06 -7.09 -37.17
C THR A 24 -3.12 -5.57 -37.39
N ALA A 25 -3.98 -5.14 -38.33
CA ALA A 25 -4.17 -3.71 -38.61
C ALA A 25 -4.70 -2.96 -37.37
N LEU A 26 -5.71 -3.54 -36.70
CA LEU A 26 -6.24 -2.98 -35.46
C LEU A 26 -5.20 -2.88 -34.36
N TRP A 27 -4.40 -3.93 -34.17
CA TRP A 27 -3.33 -3.95 -33.16
C TRP A 27 -2.27 -2.88 -33.43
N LEU A 28 -1.81 -2.78 -34.69
CA LEU A 28 -0.82 -1.76 -35.10
C LEU A 28 -1.37 -0.35 -34.92
N TYR A 29 -2.63 -0.13 -35.27
CA TYR A 29 -3.33 1.14 -35.06
C TYR A 29 -3.38 1.48 -33.55
N ALA A 30 -3.81 0.53 -32.71
CA ALA A 30 -3.87 0.72 -31.27
C ALA A 30 -2.47 0.99 -30.67
N ALA A 31 -1.45 0.25 -31.09
CA ALA A 31 -0.08 0.45 -30.66
C ALA A 31 0.46 1.86 -31.04
N HIS A 32 0.12 2.34 -32.24
CA HIS A 32 0.45 3.69 -32.68
C HIS A 32 -0.28 4.74 -31.81
N ARG A 33 -1.58 4.59 -31.60
CA ARG A 33 -2.39 5.50 -30.76
C ARG A 33 -1.91 5.57 -29.33
N VAL A 34 -1.53 4.42 -28.74
CA VAL A 34 -0.94 4.38 -27.41
C VAL A 34 0.37 5.16 -27.36
N ARG A 35 1.26 4.94 -28.34
CA ARG A 35 2.55 5.65 -28.40
C ARG A 35 2.39 7.16 -28.51
N GLU A 36 1.44 7.63 -29.31
CA GLU A 36 1.14 9.07 -29.46
C GLU A 36 0.40 9.64 -28.24
N GLY A 37 -0.43 8.84 -27.57
CA GLY A 37 -1.21 9.26 -26.40
C GLY A 37 -0.38 9.39 -25.10
N LEU A 38 0.72 8.63 -24.99
CA LEU A 38 1.56 8.63 -23.77
C LEU A 38 2.07 10.01 -23.35
N PRO A 39 2.62 10.85 -24.26
CA PRO A 39 3.07 12.20 -23.90
C PRO A 39 1.93 13.12 -23.46
N GLN A 40 0.75 12.98 -24.10
CA GLN A 40 -0.45 13.76 -23.75
C GLN A 40 -0.97 13.35 -22.37
N TRP A 41 -1.00 12.05 -22.10
CA TRP A 41 -1.35 11.53 -20.78
C TRP A 41 -0.37 12.01 -19.70
N ALA A 42 0.94 11.95 -19.95
CA ALA A 42 1.93 12.46 -19.01
C ALA A 42 1.77 13.97 -18.77
N ALA A 43 1.45 14.75 -19.81
CA ALA A 43 1.14 16.17 -19.66
C ALA A 43 -0.12 16.42 -18.83
N ALA A 44 -1.15 15.59 -18.97
CA ALA A 44 -2.34 15.67 -18.13
C ALA A 44 -2.06 15.30 -16.67
N MET A 45 -1.17 14.34 -16.39
CA MET A 45 -0.78 13.98 -15.02
C MET A 45 -0.02 15.12 -14.32
N ARG A 46 0.72 15.95 -15.04
CA ARG A 46 1.37 17.14 -14.47
C ARG A 46 0.39 18.13 -13.85
N THR A 47 -0.82 18.25 -14.40
CA THR A 47 -1.87 19.09 -13.80
C THR A 47 -2.39 18.54 -12.47
N GLN A 48 -2.09 17.28 -12.17
CA GLN A 48 -2.41 16.58 -10.93
C GLN A 48 -1.18 16.40 -10.03
N HIS A 49 -0.14 17.23 -10.20
CA HIS A 49 1.13 17.21 -9.47
C HIS A 49 2.02 15.98 -9.72
N LEU A 50 1.67 15.12 -10.67
CA LEU A 50 2.47 13.94 -11.05
C LEU A 50 3.28 14.25 -12.33
N ASP A 51 4.60 14.39 -12.18
CA ASP A 51 5.50 14.57 -13.31
C ASP A 51 6.10 13.22 -13.72
N LEU A 52 5.70 12.75 -14.90
CA LEU A 52 6.13 11.49 -15.48
C LEU A 52 7.14 11.75 -16.59
N SER A 53 8.30 11.11 -16.53
CA SER A 53 9.32 11.20 -17.56
C SER A 53 9.96 9.84 -17.84
N TRP A 54 10.46 9.64 -19.08
CA TRP A 54 11.17 8.43 -19.50
C TRP A 54 12.15 8.76 -20.62
N GLN A 55 13.22 7.97 -20.76
CA GLN A 55 14.18 8.14 -21.86
C GLN A 55 13.70 7.45 -23.15
N GLY A 56 13.01 6.32 -23.05
CA GLY A 56 12.52 5.58 -24.19
C GLY A 56 11.28 4.76 -23.86
N VAL A 57 10.42 4.56 -24.84
CA VAL A 57 9.26 3.68 -24.77
C VAL A 57 9.16 2.82 -26.01
N ARG A 58 8.99 1.54 -25.82
CA ARG A 58 8.75 0.56 -26.90
C ARG A 58 7.42 -0.15 -26.68
N VAL A 59 6.63 -0.25 -27.73
CA VAL A 59 5.39 -1.04 -27.72
C VAL A 59 5.69 -2.39 -28.38
N ALA A 60 5.43 -3.46 -27.68
CA ALA A 60 5.69 -4.85 -28.07
C ALA A 60 4.50 -5.76 -27.73
N GLY A 61 4.66 -7.08 -27.92
CA GLY A 61 3.71 -8.09 -27.44
C GLY A 61 2.70 -8.59 -28.48
N TYR A 62 2.82 -8.14 -29.77
CA TYR A 62 2.00 -8.67 -30.84
C TYR A 62 2.14 -10.21 -30.95
N PRO A 63 1.07 -10.96 -31.20
CA PRO A 63 -0.33 -10.51 -31.37
C PRO A 63 -1.17 -10.55 -30.08
N LEU A 64 -0.69 -11.18 -29.01
CA LEU A 64 -1.52 -11.60 -27.87
C LEU A 64 -1.51 -10.62 -26.69
N ALA A 65 -0.65 -9.61 -26.72
CA ALA A 65 -0.52 -8.64 -25.63
C ALA A 65 -0.17 -7.24 -26.15
N PHE A 66 -0.49 -6.24 -25.35
CA PHE A 66 0.16 -4.93 -25.41
C PHE A 66 1.19 -4.87 -24.29
N ARG A 67 2.43 -4.61 -24.65
CA ARG A 67 3.54 -4.45 -23.70
C ARG A 67 4.24 -3.13 -23.95
N LEU A 68 4.25 -2.29 -22.94
CA LEU A 68 4.97 -1.03 -22.91
C LEU A 68 6.27 -1.25 -22.11
N GLU A 69 7.40 -1.06 -22.75
CA GLU A 69 8.70 -1.16 -22.11
C GLU A 69 9.29 0.24 -22.00
N PHE A 70 9.37 0.75 -20.78
CA PHE A 70 9.96 2.05 -20.47
C PHE A 70 11.39 1.88 -20.01
N THR A 71 12.27 2.75 -20.49
CA THR A 71 13.65 2.84 -20.04
C THR A 71 13.84 4.11 -19.23
N LYS A 72 14.42 3.98 -18.04
CA LYS A 72 14.68 5.07 -17.10
C LYS A 72 13.44 5.92 -16.87
N ILE A 73 12.40 5.28 -16.31
CA ILE A 73 11.21 5.99 -15.92
C ILE A 73 11.42 6.70 -14.58
N ALA A 74 10.97 7.94 -14.51
CA ALA A 74 10.88 8.72 -13.29
C ALA A 74 9.44 9.18 -13.09
N VAL A 75 8.95 8.99 -11.88
CA VAL A 75 7.64 9.46 -11.40
C VAL A 75 7.92 10.39 -10.25
N CYS A 76 7.66 11.68 -10.43
CA CYS A 76 7.90 12.68 -9.42
C CYS A 76 6.55 13.23 -8.95
N ASP A 77 6.19 12.94 -7.73
CA ASP A 77 5.02 13.56 -7.09
C ASP A 77 5.44 14.90 -6.49
N ARG A 78 4.76 15.95 -6.92
CA ARG A 78 4.99 17.33 -6.47
C ARG A 78 3.87 17.83 -5.54
N ASP A 79 2.97 16.94 -5.12
CA ASP A 79 2.01 17.28 -4.08
C ASP A 79 2.76 17.55 -2.77
N PRO A 80 2.63 18.75 -2.17
CA PRO A 80 3.34 19.08 -0.93
C PRO A 80 3.12 18.09 0.22
N ARG A 81 2.03 17.32 0.17
CA ARG A 81 1.67 16.35 1.20
C ARG A 81 2.42 15.03 1.08
N PHE A 82 2.80 14.64 -0.15
CA PHE A 82 3.35 13.31 -0.43
C PHE A 82 4.54 13.35 -1.39
N ALA A 83 5.15 14.53 -1.52
CA ALA A 83 6.22 14.77 -2.48
C ALA A 83 7.29 13.67 -2.44
N ALA A 84 7.38 12.89 -3.52
CA ALA A 84 8.32 11.78 -3.66
C ALA A 84 8.78 11.62 -5.10
N ASP A 85 10.05 11.24 -5.26
CA ASP A 85 10.67 10.90 -6.53
C ASP A 85 10.88 9.38 -6.59
N VAL A 86 10.22 8.69 -7.52
CA VAL A 86 10.40 7.27 -7.77
C VAL A 86 11.10 7.08 -9.10
N LEU A 87 12.23 6.39 -9.07
CA LEU A 87 13.08 6.11 -10.22
C LEU A 87 13.15 4.61 -10.46
N ALA A 88 12.95 4.17 -11.70
CA ALA A 88 13.19 2.79 -12.09
C ALA A 88 13.97 2.71 -13.41
N PRO A 89 15.04 1.90 -13.48
CA PRO A 89 15.82 1.73 -14.70
C PRO A 89 14.99 1.15 -15.85
N MET A 90 14.06 0.24 -15.53
CA MET A 90 13.18 -0.42 -16.47
C MET A 90 11.81 -0.66 -15.83
N LEU A 91 10.75 -0.35 -16.57
CA LEU A 91 9.37 -0.73 -16.24
C LEU A 91 8.75 -1.38 -17.47
N THR A 92 8.21 -2.56 -17.30
CA THR A 92 7.35 -3.21 -18.27
C THR A 92 5.91 -3.17 -17.78
N ALA A 93 5.01 -2.61 -18.59
CA ALA A 93 3.57 -2.62 -18.32
C ALA A 93 2.88 -3.40 -19.43
N GLY A 94 2.17 -4.46 -19.07
CA GLY A 94 1.54 -5.36 -20.04
C GLY A 94 0.04 -5.54 -19.80
N ALA A 95 -0.77 -5.48 -20.86
CA ALA A 95 -2.18 -5.80 -20.84
C ALA A 95 -2.55 -6.76 -21.96
N ARG A 96 -3.60 -7.55 -21.75
CA ARG A 96 -4.16 -8.42 -22.79
C ARG A 96 -5.26 -7.67 -23.54
N PRO A 97 -5.38 -7.83 -24.87
CA PRO A 97 -6.42 -7.15 -25.67
C PRO A 97 -7.85 -7.39 -25.20
N TRP A 98 -8.12 -8.57 -24.61
CA TRP A 98 -9.43 -8.95 -24.05
C TRP A 98 -9.61 -8.58 -22.57
N HIS A 99 -8.57 -8.04 -21.92
CA HIS A 99 -8.60 -7.45 -20.57
C HIS A 99 -7.85 -6.12 -20.56
N PRO A 100 -8.33 -5.09 -21.29
CA PRO A 100 -7.59 -3.84 -21.50
C PRO A 100 -7.50 -2.97 -20.24
N PHE A 101 -8.31 -3.26 -19.22
CA PHE A 101 -8.35 -2.53 -17.94
C PHE A 101 -7.52 -3.17 -16.85
N VAL A 102 -6.75 -4.23 -17.17
CA VAL A 102 -5.83 -4.90 -16.23
C VAL A 102 -4.43 -4.85 -16.80
N TRP A 103 -3.56 -4.12 -16.13
CA TRP A 103 -2.17 -3.95 -16.51
C TRP A 103 -1.25 -4.59 -15.48
N HIS A 104 -0.41 -5.51 -15.93
CA HIS A 104 0.63 -6.12 -15.10
C HIS A 104 1.89 -5.28 -15.23
N LEU A 105 2.47 -4.93 -14.09
CA LEU A 105 3.70 -4.16 -13.96
C LEU A 105 4.84 -5.07 -13.55
N ASP A 106 6.01 -4.87 -14.15
CA ASP A 106 7.23 -5.59 -13.81
C ASP A 106 8.41 -4.60 -13.84
N LEU A 107 9.14 -4.54 -12.73
CA LEU A 107 10.32 -3.71 -12.53
C LEU A 107 11.53 -4.63 -12.23
N PRO A 108 12.07 -5.33 -13.22
CA PRO A 108 13.08 -6.35 -13.01
C PRO A 108 14.45 -5.80 -12.59
N ALA A 109 14.68 -4.52 -12.81
CA ALA A 109 15.90 -3.81 -12.42
C ALA A 109 15.70 -2.94 -11.16
N GLY A 110 14.61 -3.18 -10.46
CA GLY A 110 14.28 -2.52 -9.21
C GLY A 110 13.78 -1.09 -9.35
N LEU A 111 13.67 -0.46 -8.20
CA LEU A 111 13.25 0.93 -8.05
C LEU A 111 13.98 1.60 -6.87
N THR A 112 14.00 2.93 -6.91
CA THR A 112 14.42 3.76 -5.79
C THR A 112 13.39 4.86 -5.60
N ALA A 113 12.92 5.04 -4.37
CA ALA A 113 12.01 6.10 -3.99
C ALA A 113 12.68 7.00 -2.94
N THR A 114 12.61 8.30 -3.17
CA THR A 114 13.17 9.32 -2.27
C THR A 114 12.12 10.41 -2.04
N PRO A 115 12.02 10.99 -0.84
CA PRO A 115 11.22 12.19 -0.64
C PRO A 115 11.68 13.31 -1.59
N ALA A 116 10.75 14.04 -2.15
CA ALA A 116 11.08 15.14 -3.06
C ALA A 116 11.84 16.25 -2.32
N GLY A 117 12.76 16.90 -3.07
CA GLY A 117 13.57 17.98 -2.52
C GLY A 117 14.87 17.54 -1.85
N GLY A 118 15.15 16.23 -1.79
CA GLY A 118 16.46 15.71 -1.40
C GLY A 118 16.95 16.19 -0.02
N VAL A 119 16.06 16.27 0.97
CA VAL A 119 16.44 16.70 2.33
C VAL A 119 17.51 15.74 2.86
N PRO A 120 18.67 16.21 3.31
CA PRO A 120 19.70 15.35 3.87
C PRO A 120 19.18 14.54 5.04
N GLY A 121 19.35 13.22 5.00
CA GLY A 121 18.86 12.31 6.04
C GLY A 121 17.42 11.79 5.84
N SER A 122 16.77 12.16 4.75
CA SER A 122 15.46 11.56 4.41
C SER A 122 15.58 10.07 4.12
N ALA A 123 14.48 9.36 4.37
CA ALA A 123 14.41 7.93 4.09
C ALA A 123 14.47 7.66 2.59
N VAL A 124 15.44 6.85 2.17
CA VAL A 124 15.55 6.34 0.79
C VAL A 124 15.07 4.90 0.81
N VAL A 125 14.07 4.61 0.00
CA VAL A 125 13.57 3.24 -0.20
C VAL A 125 14.17 2.71 -1.50
N SER A 126 14.81 1.56 -1.47
CA SER A 126 15.32 0.86 -2.65
C SER A 126 14.90 -0.60 -2.64
N ALA A 127 14.64 -1.15 -3.81
CA ALA A 127 14.32 -2.57 -3.97
C ALA A 127 14.91 -3.10 -5.28
N PRO A 128 15.46 -4.33 -5.30
CA PRO A 128 16.06 -4.92 -6.50
C PRO A 128 15.02 -5.33 -7.54
N ALA A 129 13.79 -5.61 -7.12
CA ALA A 129 12.69 -5.94 -8.03
C ALA A 129 11.33 -5.55 -7.43
N ALA A 130 10.37 -5.28 -8.30
CA ALA A 130 8.97 -5.17 -7.91
C ALA A 130 8.06 -5.67 -9.03
N THR A 131 6.92 -6.21 -8.66
CA THR A 131 5.86 -6.62 -9.59
C THR A 131 4.52 -6.06 -9.13
N GLY A 132 3.59 -5.86 -10.04
CA GLY A 132 2.30 -5.33 -9.63
C GLY A 132 1.21 -5.47 -10.67
N THR A 133 0.05 -5.00 -10.31
CA THR A 133 -1.12 -4.93 -11.21
C THR A 133 -1.88 -3.63 -10.94
N VAL A 134 -2.20 -2.94 -12.01
CA VAL A 134 -3.16 -1.83 -12.00
C VAL A 134 -4.42 -2.30 -12.71
N ALA A 135 -5.55 -2.17 -12.08
CA ALA A 135 -6.83 -2.56 -12.65
C ALA A 135 -7.88 -1.47 -12.42
N ILE A 136 -8.76 -1.31 -13.40
CA ILE A 136 -10.00 -0.53 -13.23
C ILE A 136 -11.13 -1.54 -13.04
N VAL A 137 -11.73 -1.55 -11.86
CA VAL A 137 -12.81 -2.47 -11.47
C VAL A 137 -13.98 -1.64 -10.93
N ASP A 138 -15.15 -1.74 -11.54
CA ASP A 138 -16.33 -0.96 -11.20
C ASP A 138 -16.06 0.56 -11.22
N ALA A 139 -15.19 0.99 -12.15
CA ALA A 139 -14.64 2.33 -12.33
C ALA A 139 -13.56 2.75 -11.28
N ASP A 140 -13.38 2.05 -10.18
CA ASP A 140 -12.33 2.31 -9.21
C ASP A 140 -10.95 1.89 -9.74
N ALA A 141 -9.95 2.70 -9.46
CA ALA A 141 -8.56 2.34 -9.74
C ALA A 141 -7.98 1.55 -8.56
N ARG A 142 -7.49 0.34 -8.86
CA ARG A 142 -6.87 -0.56 -7.89
C ARG A 142 -5.43 -0.82 -8.29
N LEU A 143 -4.52 -0.54 -7.40
CA LEU A 143 -3.10 -0.88 -7.52
C LEU A 143 -2.77 -1.98 -6.50
N TRP A 144 -2.13 -3.02 -6.95
CA TRP A 144 -1.44 -3.99 -6.13
C TRP A 144 0.04 -4.00 -6.52
N LEU A 145 0.93 -3.97 -5.54
CA LEU A 145 2.37 -3.98 -5.74
C LEU A 145 3.03 -4.94 -4.76
N ALA A 146 3.91 -5.80 -5.25
CA ALA A 146 4.82 -6.63 -4.48
C ALA A 146 6.24 -6.11 -4.66
N VAL A 147 6.87 -5.66 -3.60
CA VAL A 147 8.23 -5.13 -3.56
C VAL A 147 9.12 -6.17 -2.90
N HIS A 148 10.08 -6.68 -3.65
CA HIS A 148 10.99 -7.74 -3.19
C HIS A 148 12.23 -7.12 -2.54
N GLU A 149 12.60 -7.65 -1.39
CA GLU A 149 13.79 -7.26 -0.62
C GLU A 149 13.97 -5.72 -0.50
N PRO A 150 12.91 -4.98 -0.09
CA PRO A 150 13.05 -3.55 0.08
C PRO A 150 14.00 -3.21 1.22
N HIS A 151 14.80 -2.18 1.01
CA HIS A 151 15.68 -1.58 2.00
C HIS A 151 15.32 -0.12 2.17
N VAL A 152 15.17 0.31 3.41
CA VAL A 152 14.94 1.70 3.77
C VAL A 152 16.16 2.23 4.50
N ALA A 153 16.84 3.19 3.92
CA ALA A 153 17.91 3.92 4.57
C ALA A 153 17.34 5.24 5.10
N ALA A 154 17.12 5.32 6.41
CA ALA A 154 16.62 6.51 7.09
C ALA A 154 17.69 6.96 8.10
N GLY A 155 18.57 7.88 7.71
CA GLY A 155 19.70 8.28 8.53
C GLY A 155 20.63 7.10 8.83
N ALA A 156 20.90 6.85 10.13
CA ALA A 156 21.75 5.73 10.58
C ALA A 156 20.97 4.42 10.84
N VAL A 157 19.67 4.37 10.51
CA VAL A 157 18.79 3.25 10.88
C VAL A 157 18.29 2.54 9.63
N PRO A 158 19.02 1.50 9.13
CA PRO A 158 18.56 0.72 7.99
C PRO A 158 17.42 -0.23 8.43
N LEU A 159 16.33 -0.22 7.66
CA LEU A 159 15.28 -1.22 7.73
C LEU A 159 15.33 -2.07 6.46
N ALA A 160 15.06 -3.36 6.58
CA ALA A 160 14.94 -4.25 5.45
C ALA A 160 13.78 -5.22 5.67
N ALA A 161 13.17 -5.66 4.59
CA ALA A 161 12.17 -6.71 4.64
C ALA A 161 12.38 -7.69 3.48
N ARG A 162 11.89 -8.91 3.58
CA ARG A 162 11.96 -9.86 2.46
C ARG A 162 10.95 -9.50 1.38
N LEU A 163 9.74 -9.08 1.78
CA LEU A 163 8.66 -8.81 0.84
C LEU A 163 7.67 -7.80 1.46
N VAL A 164 7.27 -6.84 0.67
CA VAL A 164 6.24 -5.88 1.04
C VAL A 164 5.16 -5.86 -0.04
N TYR A 165 3.92 -6.09 0.38
CA TYR A 165 2.75 -5.89 -0.47
C TYR A 165 2.11 -4.54 -0.15
N VAL A 166 1.71 -3.83 -1.19
CA VAL A 166 0.98 -2.57 -1.09
C VAL A 166 -0.28 -2.67 -1.94
N TRP A 167 -1.41 -2.32 -1.36
CA TRP A 167 -2.68 -2.18 -2.08
C TRP A 167 -3.18 -0.76 -1.93
N LEU A 168 -3.61 -0.20 -3.05
CA LEU A 168 -4.27 1.11 -3.10
C LEU A 168 -5.59 0.96 -3.85
N ILE A 169 -6.63 1.56 -3.31
CA ILE A 169 -7.94 1.63 -3.94
C ILE A 169 -8.33 3.10 -4.00
N LEU A 170 -8.43 3.63 -5.21
CA LEU A 170 -8.93 4.98 -5.45
C LEU A 170 -10.34 4.88 -6.05
N PRO A 171 -11.36 5.34 -5.36
CA PRO A 171 -12.71 5.43 -5.90
C PRO A 171 -12.77 6.31 -7.16
N ALA A 172 -13.63 5.93 -8.10
CA ALA A 172 -13.82 6.65 -9.36
C ALA A 172 -14.33 8.09 -9.17
N ARG A 173 -15.01 8.33 -8.07
CA ARG A 173 -15.58 9.62 -7.71
C ARG A 173 -15.08 10.06 -6.35
N PRO A 174 -14.70 11.32 -6.20
CA PRO A 174 -14.41 11.87 -4.88
C PRO A 174 -15.64 11.69 -3.96
N PRO A 175 -15.44 11.38 -2.69
CA PRO A 175 -16.54 11.25 -1.73
C PRO A 175 -17.31 12.56 -1.61
N SER A 176 -18.62 12.46 -1.50
CA SER A 176 -19.54 13.59 -1.33
C SER A 176 -19.93 13.81 0.13
N GLY A 177 -19.65 12.83 0.99
CA GLY A 177 -19.97 12.88 2.41
C GLY A 177 -18.97 12.11 3.27
N PRO A 178 -19.06 12.24 4.61
CA PRO A 178 -18.12 11.61 5.53
C PRO A 178 -18.18 10.08 5.54
N ASP A 179 -19.28 9.48 5.13
CA ASP A 179 -19.50 8.03 5.12
C ASP A 179 -19.03 7.34 3.83
N GLU A 180 -18.47 8.11 2.89
CA GLU A 180 -17.96 7.58 1.62
C GLU A 180 -16.45 7.44 1.64
N PRO A 181 -15.87 6.34 1.09
CA PRO A 181 -14.43 6.15 1.05
C PRO A 181 -13.76 7.12 0.07
N ALA A 182 -12.66 7.73 0.50
CA ALA A 182 -11.79 8.56 -0.33
C ALA A 182 -10.59 7.80 -0.85
N LEU A 183 -10.02 6.90 -0.02
CA LEU A 183 -8.82 6.15 -0.32
C LEU A 183 -8.76 4.92 0.57
N GLY A 184 -8.53 3.75 -0.02
CA GLY A 184 -8.17 2.52 0.69
C GLY A 184 -6.67 2.24 0.53
N VAL A 185 -6.00 1.93 1.64
CA VAL A 185 -4.58 1.55 1.66
C VAL A 185 -4.42 0.28 2.49
N ALA A 186 -3.71 -0.72 1.96
CA ALA A 186 -3.26 -1.83 2.78
C ALA A 186 -1.78 -2.09 2.54
N LEU A 187 -1.11 -2.52 3.60
CA LEU A 187 0.32 -2.83 3.63
C LEU A 187 0.53 -4.15 4.38
N ASP A 188 1.23 -5.10 3.74
CA ASP A 188 1.70 -6.31 4.40
C ASP A 188 3.21 -6.41 4.27
N VAL A 189 3.89 -6.53 5.38
CA VAL A 189 5.34 -6.63 5.48
C VAL A 189 5.71 -8.01 6.01
N HIS A 190 6.55 -8.72 5.29
CA HIS A 190 7.04 -10.04 5.68
C HIS A 190 8.55 -10.01 5.98
N ASP A 191 8.92 -10.65 7.07
CA ASP A 191 10.30 -10.78 7.56
C ASP A 191 11.01 -9.42 7.67
N LEU A 192 10.40 -8.50 8.43
CA LEU A 192 10.96 -7.18 8.68
C LEU A 192 12.16 -7.30 9.63
N ILE A 193 13.29 -6.78 9.19
CA ILE A 193 14.53 -6.71 9.98
C ILE A 193 14.65 -5.32 10.58
N LEU A 194 14.60 -5.26 11.90
CA LEU A 194 14.77 -4.05 12.67
C LEU A 194 16.23 -3.90 13.08
N PRO A 195 16.80 -2.69 13.07
CA PRO A 195 18.21 -2.45 13.47
C PRO A 195 18.47 -2.67 14.95
N GLN A 196 17.46 -2.45 15.78
CA GLN A 196 17.50 -2.69 17.22
C GLN A 196 16.21 -3.40 17.64
N VAL A 197 16.36 -4.51 18.32
CA VAL A 197 15.26 -5.33 18.79
C VAL A 197 15.33 -5.45 20.30
N PRO A 198 14.29 -4.99 21.04
CA PRO A 198 14.28 -5.10 22.49
C PRO A 198 14.11 -6.57 22.92
N PRO A 199 14.89 -7.04 23.90
CA PRO A 199 14.66 -8.37 24.46
C PRO A 199 13.24 -8.50 25.05
N PRO A 200 12.58 -9.64 24.93
CA PRO A 200 13.06 -10.94 24.47
C PRO A 200 12.87 -11.20 22.96
N PHE A 201 12.49 -10.21 22.19
CA PHE A 201 12.26 -10.35 20.76
C PHE A 201 13.56 -10.49 19.97
N HIS A 202 13.46 -11.01 18.75
CA HIS A 202 14.56 -11.11 17.80
C HIS A 202 14.06 -10.89 16.37
N ASN A 203 14.98 -10.58 15.48
CA ASN A 203 14.67 -10.52 14.04
C ASN A 203 14.46 -11.91 13.45
N PRO A 204 13.62 -12.01 12.42
CA PRO A 204 12.78 -10.94 11.87
C PRO A 204 11.45 -10.79 12.62
N VAL A 205 10.73 -9.68 12.38
CA VAL A 205 9.28 -9.63 12.57
C VAL A 205 8.67 -10.41 11.42
N GLU A 206 7.99 -11.52 11.70
CA GLU A 206 7.53 -12.44 10.65
C GLU A 206 6.48 -11.81 9.76
N GLU A 207 5.56 -11.05 10.35
CA GLU A 207 4.46 -10.41 9.63
C GLU A 207 3.97 -9.17 10.36
N ALA A 208 3.81 -8.09 9.60
CA ALA A 208 3.12 -6.88 10.06
C ALA A 208 2.19 -6.41 8.95
N SER A 209 0.90 -6.27 9.24
CA SER A 209 -0.10 -5.83 8.27
C SER A 209 -0.98 -4.72 8.80
N LEU A 210 -1.40 -3.85 7.90
CA LEU A 210 -2.28 -2.72 8.16
C LEU A 210 -3.21 -2.53 6.95
N GLY A 211 -4.50 -2.46 7.19
CA GLY A 211 -5.50 -2.01 6.22
C GLY A 211 -6.26 -0.83 6.77
N VAL A 212 -6.34 0.24 6.00
CA VAL A 212 -6.98 1.50 6.40
C VAL A 212 -7.79 2.07 5.24
N THR A 213 -9.00 2.51 5.53
CA THR A 213 -9.84 3.28 4.61
C THR A 213 -10.02 4.69 5.15
N VAL A 214 -9.61 5.69 4.36
CA VAL A 214 -9.86 7.11 4.65
C VAL A 214 -11.29 7.43 4.23
N MET A 215 -12.11 7.87 5.17
CA MET A 215 -13.50 8.23 4.95
C MET A 215 -13.67 9.74 4.85
N GLY A 216 -14.59 10.16 3.98
CA GLY A 216 -14.91 11.56 3.76
C GLY A 216 -13.97 12.28 2.78
N PRO A 217 -14.39 13.44 2.27
CA PRO A 217 -13.63 14.22 1.30
C PRO A 217 -12.33 14.73 1.92
N ILE A 218 -11.20 14.50 1.23
CA ILE A 218 -9.89 15.00 1.65
C ILE A 218 -9.70 16.39 1.03
N PRO A 219 -9.73 17.48 1.81
CA PRO A 219 -9.59 18.83 1.27
C PRO A 219 -8.17 19.07 0.77
N PRO A 220 -8.00 19.86 -0.31
CA PRO A 220 -6.69 20.31 -0.74
C PRO A 220 -6.12 21.34 0.22
N GLY A 221 -4.78 21.44 0.28
CA GLY A 221 -4.11 22.48 1.05
C GLY A 221 -2.97 21.95 1.94
N PRO A 222 -2.35 22.83 2.73
CA PRO A 222 -1.31 22.46 3.69
C PRO A 222 -1.82 21.39 4.67
N PRO A 223 -0.96 20.48 5.17
CA PRO A 223 -1.37 19.31 5.96
C PRO A 223 -2.28 19.65 7.14
N ARG A 224 -1.91 20.66 7.93
CA ARG A 224 -2.68 21.11 9.10
C ARG A 224 -4.08 21.61 8.73
N GLN A 225 -4.19 22.43 7.66
CA GLN A 225 -5.48 22.96 7.22
C GLN A 225 -6.36 21.87 6.61
N ALA A 226 -5.77 20.97 5.82
CA ALA A 226 -6.46 19.84 5.23
C ALA A 226 -6.98 18.87 6.31
N ALA A 227 -6.16 18.55 7.32
CA ALA A 227 -6.55 17.72 8.45
C ALA A 227 -7.69 18.36 9.28
N ALA A 228 -7.61 19.66 9.56
CA ALA A 228 -8.66 20.38 10.28
C ALA A 228 -9.98 20.38 9.49
N ALA A 229 -9.95 20.71 8.21
CA ALA A 229 -11.14 20.72 7.38
C ALA A 229 -11.73 19.31 7.16
N TRP A 230 -10.89 18.29 7.06
CA TRP A 230 -11.31 16.89 6.98
C TRP A 230 -12.00 16.43 8.28
N ARG A 231 -11.42 16.75 9.44
CA ARG A 231 -12.03 16.52 10.76
C ARG A 231 -13.39 17.22 10.88
N ASP A 232 -13.45 18.51 10.54
CA ASP A 232 -14.66 19.33 10.66
C ASP A 232 -15.77 18.85 9.72
N ALA A 233 -15.40 18.19 8.61
CA ALA A 233 -16.33 17.52 7.70
C ALA A 233 -16.77 16.13 8.21
N GLY A 234 -16.33 15.68 9.38
CA GLY A 234 -16.66 14.37 9.95
C GLY A 234 -15.82 13.24 9.39
N GLY A 235 -14.66 13.52 8.82
CA GLY A 235 -13.74 12.51 8.29
C GLY A 235 -13.22 11.58 9.37
N THR A 236 -13.09 10.29 9.02
CA THR A 236 -12.55 9.22 9.89
C THR A 236 -11.61 8.31 9.14
N LEU A 237 -10.75 7.63 9.88
CA LEU A 237 -9.96 6.51 9.38
C LEU A 237 -10.58 5.22 9.88
N GLU A 238 -11.08 4.40 9.00
CA GLU A 238 -11.48 3.05 9.33
C GLU A 238 -10.26 2.13 9.22
N VAL A 239 -9.85 1.58 10.34
CA VAL A 239 -8.78 0.60 10.41
C VAL A 239 -9.41 -0.77 10.26
N ASP A 240 -9.39 -1.30 9.04
CA ASP A 240 -10.01 -2.57 8.67
C ASP A 240 -9.33 -3.73 9.41
N HIS A 241 -8.00 -3.69 9.46
CA HIS A 241 -7.19 -4.63 10.21
C HIS A 241 -5.81 -4.07 10.53
N VAL A 242 -5.31 -4.44 11.70
CA VAL A 242 -3.90 -4.43 12.06
C VAL A 242 -3.56 -5.84 12.49
N ALA A 243 -2.46 -6.40 11.99
CA ALA A 243 -1.95 -7.65 12.51
C ALA A 243 -0.42 -7.59 12.66
N LEU A 244 0.08 -8.21 13.70
CA LEU A 244 1.51 -8.36 13.95
C LEU A 244 1.78 -9.78 14.43
N ARG A 245 2.81 -10.39 13.88
CA ARG A 245 3.35 -11.66 14.37
C ARG A 245 4.86 -11.49 14.55
N TRP A 246 5.31 -11.68 15.79
CA TRP A 246 6.70 -11.52 16.18
C TRP A 246 7.06 -12.53 17.26
N GLY A 247 7.61 -13.66 16.85
CA GLY A 247 7.82 -14.81 17.73
C GLY A 247 6.51 -15.30 18.35
N ASP A 248 6.45 -15.30 19.69
CA ASP A 248 5.22 -15.67 20.40
C ASP A 248 4.18 -14.55 20.49
N LEU A 249 4.58 -13.30 20.21
CA LEU A 249 3.65 -12.17 20.14
C LEU A 249 2.79 -12.25 18.89
N SER A 250 1.49 -12.20 19.08
CA SER A 250 0.52 -11.98 18.01
C SER A 250 -0.46 -10.89 18.42
N LEU A 251 -0.69 -9.93 17.53
CA LEU A 251 -1.65 -8.86 17.74
C LEU A 251 -2.57 -8.80 16.52
N THR A 252 -3.85 -8.63 16.78
CA THR A 252 -4.84 -8.28 15.75
C THR A 252 -5.73 -7.20 16.30
N ALA A 253 -6.07 -6.21 15.48
CA ALA A 253 -7.00 -5.15 15.86
C ALA A 253 -7.74 -4.61 14.63
N ASN A 254 -8.91 -4.05 14.86
CA ASN A 254 -9.66 -3.23 13.93
C ASN A 254 -10.40 -2.15 14.71
N GLY A 255 -10.76 -1.05 14.06
CA GLY A 255 -11.43 0.04 14.77
C GLY A 255 -11.54 1.30 13.94
N THR A 256 -11.88 2.40 14.57
CA THR A 256 -12.02 3.70 13.93
C THR A 256 -11.17 4.72 14.67
N LEU A 257 -10.55 5.60 13.91
CA LEU A 257 -9.72 6.69 14.37
C LEU A 257 -10.25 8.00 13.77
N ALA A 258 -10.30 9.05 14.57
CA ALA A 258 -10.63 10.41 14.18
C ALA A 258 -9.57 11.38 14.72
N LEU A 259 -9.72 12.66 14.44
CA LEU A 259 -8.89 13.72 15.01
C LEU A 259 -9.71 14.53 16.02
N ASP A 260 -9.09 14.89 17.13
CA ASP A 260 -9.66 15.79 18.12
C ASP A 260 -9.53 17.28 17.74
N ALA A 261 -9.87 18.19 18.65
CA ALA A 261 -9.78 19.65 18.44
C ALA A 261 -8.35 20.13 18.17
N ASP A 262 -7.36 19.45 18.74
CA ASP A 262 -5.94 19.74 18.61
C ASP A 262 -5.27 18.97 17.45
N LEU A 263 -6.10 18.30 16.61
CA LEU A 263 -5.67 17.45 15.50
C LEU A 263 -4.85 16.24 15.95
N GLN A 264 -5.06 15.79 17.19
CA GLN A 264 -4.44 14.59 17.67
C GLN A 264 -5.38 13.39 17.49
N PRO A 265 -4.82 12.17 17.32
CA PRO A 265 -5.62 10.98 17.12
C PRO A 265 -6.48 10.66 18.35
N ILE A 266 -7.75 10.37 18.10
CA ILE A 266 -8.67 9.75 19.04
C ILE A 266 -9.29 8.53 18.39
N GLY A 267 -9.50 7.45 19.12
CA GLY A 267 -10.08 6.26 18.52
C GLY A 267 -10.26 5.10 19.47
N ALA A 268 -11.04 4.14 18.99
CA ALA A 268 -11.32 2.91 19.70
C ALA A 268 -11.13 1.71 18.76
N PHE A 269 -10.46 0.69 19.26
CA PHE A 269 -10.11 -0.51 18.54
C PHE A 269 -10.55 -1.74 19.36
N SER A 270 -10.94 -2.78 18.67
CA SER A 270 -11.19 -4.11 19.22
C SER A 270 -10.17 -5.07 18.66
N GLY A 271 -9.65 -5.96 19.48
CA GLY A 271 -8.65 -6.88 18.99
C GLY A 271 -8.27 -7.97 19.97
N GLY A 272 -7.19 -8.66 19.68
CA GLY A 272 -6.65 -9.73 20.48
C GLY A 272 -5.12 -9.69 20.56
N VAL A 273 -4.60 -10.02 21.71
CA VAL A 273 -3.16 -10.12 21.97
C VAL A 273 -2.83 -11.53 22.46
N GLY A 274 -1.99 -12.24 21.72
CA GLY A 274 -1.32 -13.47 22.16
C GLY A 274 0.13 -13.17 22.52
N GLY A 275 0.76 -13.98 23.38
CA GLY A 275 2.13 -13.76 23.81
C GLY A 275 2.31 -12.49 24.67
N TYR A 276 1.25 -12.04 25.32
CA TYR A 276 1.25 -10.80 26.12
C TYR A 276 2.33 -10.78 27.24
N GLY A 277 2.74 -11.94 27.74
CA GLY A 277 3.83 -12.03 28.69
C GLY A 277 5.17 -11.53 28.14
N GLU A 278 5.47 -11.90 26.90
CA GLU A 278 6.68 -11.44 26.19
C GLU A 278 6.60 -9.93 25.87
N LEU A 279 5.43 -9.45 25.50
CA LEU A 279 5.19 -8.01 25.32
C LEU A 279 5.47 -7.23 26.60
N MET A 280 4.94 -7.68 27.75
CA MET A 280 5.17 -7.03 29.04
C MET A 280 6.65 -7.04 29.44
N LYS A 281 7.37 -8.13 29.16
CA LYS A 281 8.82 -8.19 29.38
C LYS A 281 9.57 -7.19 28.50
N ALA A 282 9.20 -7.08 27.22
CA ALA A 282 9.82 -6.13 26.29
C ALA A 282 9.57 -4.68 26.72
N LEU A 283 8.35 -4.34 27.12
CA LEU A 283 8.00 -3.01 27.63
C LEU A 283 8.77 -2.67 28.93
N ALA A 284 9.02 -3.65 29.79
CA ALA A 284 9.84 -3.46 30.97
C ALA A 284 11.33 -3.31 30.64
N ALA A 285 11.84 -4.08 29.69
CA ALA A 285 13.23 -4.03 29.25
C ALA A 285 13.58 -2.71 28.55
N SER A 286 12.64 -2.16 27.78
CA SER A 286 12.79 -0.86 27.11
C SER A 286 12.53 0.36 28.02
N GLY A 287 12.16 0.12 29.29
CA GLY A 287 11.92 1.19 30.27
C GLY A 287 10.56 1.91 30.13
N TRP A 288 9.68 1.46 29.24
CA TRP A 288 8.34 2.04 29.07
C TRP A 288 7.45 1.81 30.30
N ILE A 289 7.61 0.65 30.94
CA ILE A 289 6.92 0.32 32.20
C ILE A 289 7.93 -0.25 33.19
N GLY A 290 7.68 -0.02 34.48
CA GLY A 290 8.50 -0.63 35.52
C GLY A 290 8.26 -2.13 35.63
N LYS A 291 9.29 -2.94 35.91
CA LYS A 291 9.24 -4.40 36.00
C LYS A 291 8.10 -4.90 36.91
N ARG A 292 7.87 -4.30 38.07
CA ARG A 292 6.75 -4.62 38.97
C ARG A 292 5.39 -4.44 38.30
N LYS A 293 5.22 -3.36 37.51
CA LYS A 293 3.98 -3.10 36.79
C LYS A 293 3.79 -4.13 35.67
N ALA A 294 4.86 -4.51 34.98
CA ALA A 294 4.82 -5.57 33.96
C ALA A 294 4.39 -6.92 34.53
N ASP A 295 4.96 -7.33 35.68
CA ASP A 295 4.62 -8.59 36.33
C ASP A 295 3.16 -8.60 36.82
N LEU A 296 2.69 -7.51 37.43
CA LEU A 296 1.29 -7.36 37.84
C LEU A 296 0.34 -7.37 36.66
N ALA A 297 0.67 -6.65 35.57
CA ALA A 297 -0.13 -6.63 34.36
C ALA A 297 -0.21 -8.03 33.72
N THR A 298 0.91 -8.75 33.61
CA THR A 298 0.94 -10.13 33.11
C THR A 298 0.03 -11.05 33.93
N THR A 299 0.09 -10.95 35.25
CA THR A 299 -0.78 -11.74 36.14
C THR A 299 -2.25 -11.38 35.95
N ALA A 300 -2.60 -10.10 35.96
CA ALA A 300 -3.96 -9.63 35.76
C ALA A 300 -4.52 -10.06 34.40
N LEU A 301 -3.75 -9.89 33.33
CA LEU A 301 -4.13 -10.27 31.97
C LEU A 301 -4.33 -11.78 31.82
N SER A 302 -3.59 -12.61 32.60
CA SER A 302 -3.73 -14.06 32.55
C SER A 302 -5.11 -14.56 32.98
N PHE A 303 -5.86 -13.81 33.80
CA PHE A 303 -7.22 -14.14 34.19
C PHE A 303 -8.24 -13.94 33.07
N PHE A 304 -7.95 -13.07 32.10
CA PHE A 304 -8.81 -12.79 30.96
C PHE A 304 -8.43 -13.61 29.72
N ALA A 305 -7.31 -14.35 29.78
CA ALA A 305 -6.82 -15.13 28.67
C ALA A 305 -7.70 -16.33 28.36
N LYS A 306 -8.09 -16.46 27.10
CA LYS A 306 -8.79 -17.64 26.56
C LYS A 306 -7.83 -18.43 25.70
N THR A 307 -7.94 -19.74 25.73
CA THR A 307 -7.15 -20.61 24.83
C THR A 307 -7.82 -20.61 23.46
N GLY A 308 -7.07 -20.19 22.44
CA GLY A 308 -7.53 -20.23 21.04
C GLY A 308 -7.52 -21.64 20.46
N PRO A 309 -8.01 -21.81 19.22
CA PRO A 309 -8.03 -23.10 18.52
C PRO A 309 -6.62 -23.71 18.32
N ASP A 310 -5.60 -22.88 18.30
CA ASP A 310 -4.19 -23.23 18.17
C ASP A 310 -3.50 -23.57 19.50
N GLY A 311 -4.26 -23.67 20.59
CA GLY A 311 -3.75 -23.95 21.93
C GLY A 311 -3.04 -22.76 22.61
N ARG A 312 -2.90 -21.63 21.94
CA ARG A 312 -2.24 -20.43 22.47
C ARG A 312 -3.22 -19.57 23.26
N LYS A 313 -2.74 -19.01 24.38
CA LYS A 313 -3.52 -18.09 25.18
C LYS A 313 -3.57 -16.72 24.52
N ARG A 314 -4.78 -16.21 24.27
CA ARG A 314 -5.05 -14.89 23.71
C ARG A 314 -5.99 -14.12 24.62
N ILE A 315 -5.82 -12.82 24.66
CA ILE A 315 -6.70 -11.91 25.39
C ILE A 315 -7.45 -11.10 24.33
N ALA A 316 -8.79 -11.17 24.37
CA ALA A 316 -9.60 -10.19 23.67
C ALA A 316 -9.59 -8.92 24.49
N THR A 317 -9.20 -7.81 23.88
CA THR A 317 -9.08 -6.53 24.57
C THR A 317 -9.48 -5.39 23.65
N SER A 318 -9.88 -4.27 24.24
CA SER A 318 -10.03 -3.01 23.55
C SER A 318 -8.74 -2.20 23.71
N PHE A 319 -8.39 -1.48 22.67
CA PHE A 319 -7.36 -0.45 22.70
C PHE A 319 -8.03 0.88 22.39
N SER A 320 -7.73 1.93 23.14
CA SER A 320 -8.26 3.26 22.83
C SER A 320 -7.19 4.33 22.99
N ILE A 321 -7.38 5.39 22.23
CA ILE A 321 -6.61 6.63 22.28
C ILE A 321 -7.58 7.72 22.69
N GLN A 322 -7.36 8.34 23.83
CA GLN A 322 -8.20 9.40 24.39
C GLN A 322 -7.34 10.39 25.16
N ASP A 323 -7.58 11.69 24.93
CA ASP A 323 -6.88 12.78 25.63
C ASP A 323 -5.33 12.68 25.53
N GLY A 324 -4.82 12.28 24.36
CA GLY A 324 -3.39 12.10 24.14
C GLY A 324 -2.76 10.90 24.86
N GLU A 325 -3.59 9.97 25.31
CA GLU A 325 -3.12 8.80 26.06
C GLU A 325 -3.64 7.48 25.45
N MET A 326 -2.83 6.44 25.56
CA MET A 326 -3.14 5.10 25.07
C MET A 326 -3.57 4.20 26.20
N PHE A 327 -4.65 3.42 25.98
CA PHE A 327 -5.21 2.47 26.93
C PHE A 327 -5.33 1.08 26.33
N LEU A 328 -5.06 0.07 27.13
CA LEU A 328 -5.36 -1.33 26.82
C LEU A 328 -6.42 -1.82 27.80
N GLY A 329 -7.67 -1.89 27.35
CA GLY A 329 -8.80 -2.03 28.25
C GLY A 329 -8.83 -0.88 29.27
N PRO A 330 -8.88 -1.17 30.58
CA PRO A 330 -8.82 -0.15 31.62
C PRO A 330 -7.40 0.29 32.01
N ILE A 331 -6.38 -0.28 31.39
CA ILE A 331 -4.97 -0.05 31.76
C ILE A 331 -4.37 1.04 30.89
N LYS A 332 -3.94 2.14 31.49
CA LYS A 332 -3.15 3.16 30.79
C LYS A 332 -1.75 2.61 30.46
N ILE A 333 -1.40 2.63 29.16
CA ILE A 333 -0.12 2.16 28.64
C ILE A 333 0.91 3.30 28.69
N GLY A 334 0.52 4.48 28.21
CA GLY A 334 1.41 5.64 28.12
C GLY A 334 0.85 6.75 27.24
N PRO A 335 1.61 7.83 27.07
CA PRO A 335 1.20 8.93 26.21
C PRO A 335 1.25 8.51 24.72
N MET A 336 0.30 9.02 23.93
CA MET A 336 0.35 8.97 22.48
C MET A 336 1.44 9.94 21.98
N PRO A 337 2.30 9.52 21.06
CA PRO A 337 3.21 10.45 20.39
C PRO A 337 2.44 11.58 19.74
N HIS A 338 2.84 12.82 19.97
CA HIS A 338 2.22 13.99 19.38
C HIS A 338 2.50 14.03 17.87
N ILE A 339 1.46 14.24 17.08
CA ILE A 339 1.61 14.43 15.62
C ILE A 339 1.80 15.93 15.37
N ASP A 340 2.93 16.26 14.77
CA ASP A 340 3.23 17.59 14.26
C ASP A 340 2.76 17.69 12.80
N TRP A 341 1.90 18.65 12.53
CA TRP A 341 1.29 18.87 11.22
C TRP A 341 1.96 19.99 10.42
N ASP A 342 2.97 20.64 11.00
CA ASP A 342 3.68 21.79 10.38
C ASP A 342 4.91 21.37 9.59
#